data_e86f2557ee3f15c3d121a7b2a57e14f8
#
_entry.id   e86f2557ee3f15c3d121a7b2a57e14f8
#
_cell.length_a   1.000
_cell.length_b   1.000
_cell.length_c   1.000
_cell.angle_alpha   90.00
_cell.angle_beta   90.00
_cell.angle_gamma   90.00
#
_symmetry.space_group_name_H-M   'P 1'
#
loop_
_entity.id
_entity.type
_entity.pdbx_description
1 polymer ?
#
loop_
_entity_poly.entity_id
_entity_poly.type
_entity_poly.pdbx_seq_one_letter_code
_entity_poly.pdbx_strand_id
1 'polypeptide(L)'
;MGRPWVDHPSWEVVAEASSAVGKDVARLLLDAPMEELTQTANAQLATFVQSLVVLDAVERVGLSPAACAGHSLGEYSALVAAGAMPFSEGAALVVARGDAMAHAGEDAPGTMAALIGISDDDAEAACHRAEGEVWVANYNAPGQVVVAGTSDAVAAASEIARDLGARKVLPLPVSGAFHTPLMAAARPALRKALGDVAFSAPEVPVVANVDAREHADPSEWPGLLSAQLCGPVRWRQTIEALSGLGATTFLEVGPGGVLTGLTRRCAPEAQAISVAKPDDLDALLDAVAGGHAADVWHHDAHAHQGEHLYMSERVVVSPCSGIFMPESSLAAPGTGLLPGTAGHATDPSHVRTGDLVGRVGVTEVRTPFEGEVIRWLSVAGERVQEGQPLVWLRVSGERR
;
A
#
# COMPACT_ATOMS: atom_id res chain seq x y z
N MET A 1 -5.38 14.26 -10.17
CA MET A 1 -4.71 13.01 -9.81
C MET A 1 -5.24 11.83 -10.62
N GLY A 2 -6.53 11.56 -10.62
CA GLY A 2 -7.15 10.35 -11.15
C GLY A 2 -7.24 10.19 -12.67
N ARG A 3 -7.06 11.26 -13.47
CA ARG A 3 -7.30 11.21 -14.94
C ARG A 3 -6.64 10.04 -15.68
N PRO A 4 -5.40 9.63 -15.40
CA PRO A 4 -4.80 8.49 -16.11
C PRO A 4 -5.50 7.15 -15.87
N TRP A 5 -6.29 7.05 -14.81
CA TRP A 5 -6.90 5.80 -14.36
C TRP A 5 -8.38 5.64 -14.72
N VAL A 6 -9.03 6.68 -15.28
CA VAL A 6 -10.49 6.70 -15.53
C VAL A 6 -10.97 5.51 -16.38
N ASP A 7 -10.18 5.13 -17.38
CA ASP A 7 -10.50 4.01 -18.27
C ASP A 7 -9.92 2.66 -17.81
N HIS A 8 -9.20 2.65 -16.67
CA HIS A 8 -8.65 1.42 -16.10
C HIS A 8 -9.68 0.75 -15.19
N PRO A 9 -9.78 -0.61 -15.18
CA PRO A 9 -10.73 -1.34 -14.31
C PRO A 9 -10.62 -0.96 -12.82
N SER A 10 -9.42 -0.66 -12.32
CA SER A 10 -9.18 -0.25 -10.93
C SER A 10 -9.86 1.07 -10.56
N TRP A 11 -10.43 1.83 -11.52
CA TRP A 11 -11.20 3.02 -11.23
C TRP A 11 -12.46 2.74 -10.40
N GLU A 12 -12.93 1.49 -10.35
CA GLU A 12 -14.06 1.07 -9.51
C GLU A 12 -13.84 1.35 -8.01
N VAL A 13 -12.58 1.33 -7.54
CA VAL A 13 -12.18 1.69 -6.16
C VAL A 13 -12.65 3.11 -5.80
N VAL A 14 -12.71 4.02 -6.77
CA VAL A 14 -13.19 5.40 -6.56
C VAL A 14 -14.69 5.45 -6.26
N ALA A 15 -15.48 4.60 -6.91
CA ALA A 15 -16.92 4.49 -6.66
C ALA A 15 -17.19 3.87 -5.28
N GLU A 16 -16.42 2.86 -4.89
CA GLU A 16 -16.47 2.25 -3.56
C GLU A 16 -16.11 3.28 -2.48
N ALA A 17 -15.00 4.04 -2.66
CA ALA A 17 -14.62 5.10 -1.76
C ALA A 17 -15.74 6.15 -1.61
N SER A 18 -16.34 6.59 -2.72
CA SER A 18 -17.42 7.56 -2.71
C SER A 18 -18.63 7.07 -1.90
N SER A 19 -18.95 5.78 -2.04
CA SER A 19 -20.04 5.13 -1.29
C SER A 19 -19.70 5.03 0.21
N ALA A 20 -18.47 4.68 0.56
CA ALA A 20 -18.01 4.52 1.93
C ALA A 20 -18.03 5.84 2.72
N VAL A 21 -17.62 6.95 2.08
CA VAL A 21 -17.48 8.25 2.77
C VAL A 21 -18.63 9.24 2.50
N GLY A 22 -19.56 8.90 1.61
CA GLY A 22 -20.67 9.80 1.25
C GLY A 22 -20.23 11.09 0.55
N LYS A 23 -19.05 11.10 -0.10
CA LYS A 23 -18.49 12.25 -0.83
C LYS A 23 -18.25 11.87 -2.29
N ASP A 24 -18.32 12.82 -3.21
CA ASP A 24 -17.97 12.61 -4.63
C ASP A 24 -16.44 12.62 -4.79
N VAL A 25 -15.82 11.44 -4.59
CA VAL A 25 -14.38 11.26 -4.69
C VAL A 25 -13.91 11.35 -6.15
N ALA A 26 -14.76 10.96 -7.11
CA ALA A 26 -14.44 11.08 -8.52
C ALA A 26 -14.26 12.56 -8.91
N ARG A 27 -15.20 13.44 -8.53
CA ARG A 27 -15.05 14.89 -8.72
C ARG A 27 -13.79 15.43 -8.03
N LEU A 28 -13.51 14.97 -6.81
CA LEU A 28 -12.32 15.39 -6.07
C LEU A 28 -11.02 15.06 -6.83
N LEU A 29 -10.93 13.86 -7.40
CA LEU A 29 -9.76 13.38 -8.13
C LEU A 29 -9.61 13.96 -9.54
N LEU A 30 -10.73 14.34 -10.20
CA LEU A 30 -10.74 14.72 -11.60
C LEU A 30 -10.87 16.23 -11.82
N ASP A 31 -11.74 16.89 -11.04
CA ASP A 31 -12.24 18.21 -11.37
C ASP A 31 -12.07 19.24 -10.23
N ALA A 32 -11.63 18.81 -9.04
CA ALA A 32 -11.39 19.76 -7.96
C ALA A 32 -10.25 20.74 -8.33
N PRO A 33 -10.45 22.04 -8.11
CA PRO A 33 -9.37 23.01 -8.26
C PRO A 33 -8.24 22.71 -7.26
N MET A 34 -7.02 23.12 -7.59
CA MET A 34 -5.84 22.84 -6.77
C MET A 34 -6.01 23.34 -5.33
N GLU A 35 -6.64 24.50 -5.15
CA GLU A 35 -6.91 25.08 -3.83
C GLU A 35 -7.79 24.16 -2.96
N GLU A 36 -8.82 23.53 -3.54
CA GLU A 36 -9.66 22.55 -2.86
C GLU A 36 -8.91 21.26 -2.59
N LEU A 37 -8.18 20.75 -3.60
CA LEU A 37 -7.47 19.48 -3.52
C LEU A 37 -6.34 19.50 -2.47
N THR A 38 -5.68 20.64 -2.26
CA THR A 38 -4.58 20.80 -1.29
C THR A 38 -5.05 21.05 0.14
N GLN A 39 -6.34 21.24 0.39
CA GLN A 39 -6.87 21.25 1.75
C GLN A 39 -6.56 19.91 2.44
N THR A 40 -6.12 19.97 3.70
CA THR A 40 -5.60 18.81 4.44
C THR A 40 -6.52 17.58 4.38
N ALA A 41 -7.82 17.74 4.60
CA ALA A 41 -8.77 16.65 4.56
C ALA A 41 -8.93 16.06 3.14
N ASN A 42 -9.02 16.91 2.12
CA ASN A 42 -9.20 16.50 0.73
C ASN A 42 -7.92 15.84 0.17
N ALA A 43 -6.75 16.40 0.48
CA ALA A 43 -5.47 15.85 0.05
C ALA A 43 -5.25 14.44 0.61
N GLN A 44 -5.61 14.21 1.87
CA GLN A 44 -5.50 12.89 2.50
C GLN A 44 -6.41 11.86 1.83
N LEU A 45 -7.70 12.17 1.67
CA LEU A 45 -8.65 11.28 1.02
C LEU A 45 -8.24 10.99 -0.43
N ALA A 46 -7.88 12.02 -1.19
CA ALA A 46 -7.48 11.89 -2.59
C ALA A 46 -6.23 11.01 -2.73
N THR A 47 -5.22 11.22 -1.87
CA THR A 47 -3.99 10.41 -1.90
C THR A 47 -4.24 8.97 -1.48
N PHE A 48 -5.03 8.73 -0.43
CA PHE A 48 -5.41 7.41 0.03
C PHE A 48 -6.11 6.62 -1.08
N VAL A 49 -7.18 7.17 -1.65
CA VAL A 49 -7.94 6.48 -2.71
C VAL A 49 -7.08 6.25 -3.95
N GLN A 50 -6.29 7.25 -4.37
CA GLN A 50 -5.42 7.10 -5.53
C GLN A 50 -4.35 6.01 -5.31
N SER A 51 -3.78 5.89 -4.11
CA SER A 51 -2.83 4.83 -3.79
C SER A 51 -3.47 3.45 -3.88
N LEU A 52 -4.72 3.29 -3.46
CA LEU A 52 -5.42 2.00 -3.51
C LEU A 52 -5.95 1.68 -4.92
N VAL A 53 -6.26 2.67 -5.76
CA VAL A 53 -6.48 2.46 -7.20
C VAL A 53 -5.23 1.87 -7.86
N VAL A 54 -4.05 2.43 -7.53
CA VAL A 54 -2.78 1.94 -8.07
C VAL A 54 -2.45 0.55 -7.53
N LEU A 55 -2.68 0.30 -6.23
CA LEU A 55 -2.48 -1.01 -5.62
C LEU A 55 -3.34 -2.08 -6.30
N ASP A 56 -4.63 -1.83 -6.47
CA ASP A 56 -5.53 -2.75 -7.17
C ASP A 56 -5.04 -3.06 -8.59
N ALA A 57 -4.50 -2.07 -9.30
CA ALA A 57 -3.92 -2.28 -10.63
C ALA A 57 -2.65 -3.15 -10.59
N VAL A 58 -1.81 -2.98 -9.60
CA VAL A 58 -0.61 -3.80 -9.37
C VAL A 58 -1.00 -5.24 -9.01
N GLU A 59 -2.01 -5.42 -8.18
CA GLU A 59 -2.53 -6.75 -7.83
C GLU A 59 -3.18 -7.46 -9.02
N ARG A 60 -3.88 -6.73 -9.89
CA ARG A 60 -4.46 -7.27 -11.15
C ARG A 60 -3.40 -7.81 -12.11
N VAL A 61 -2.18 -7.30 -12.07
CA VAL A 61 -1.07 -7.85 -12.87
C VAL A 61 -0.29 -8.97 -12.14
N GLY A 62 -0.81 -9.44 -10.98
CA GLY A 62 -0.31 -10.61 -10.26
C GLY A 62 0.81 -10.31 -9.27
N LEU A 63 1.05 -9.06 -8.91
CA LEU A 63 2.03 -8.67 -7.91
C LEU A 63 1.35 -8.38 -6.58
N SER A 64 1.94 -8.88 -5.48
CA SER A 64 1.49 -8.62 -4.11
C SER A 64 2.66 -8.16 -3.25
N PRO A 65 2.43 -7.33 -2.23
CA PRO A 65 3.48 -6.86 -1.35
C PRO A 65 4.01 -8.00 -0.46
N ALA A 66 5.33 -8.03 -0.22
CA ALA A 66 5.95 -8.88 0.80
C ALA A 66 5.99 -8.18 2.17
N ALA A 67 5.92 -6.85 2.19
CA ALA A 67 5.78 -6.01 3.37
C ALA A 67 5.20 -4.65 2.95
N CYS A 68 4.56 -3.96 3.88
CA CYS A 68 3.95 -2.66 3.64
C CYS A 68 4.47 -1.60 4.59
N ALA A 69 4.60 -0.38 4.10
CA ALA A 69 4.80 0.82 4.89
C ALA A 69 4.21 2.03 4.15
N GLY A 70 3.93 3.09 4.89
CA GLY A 70 3.44 4.32 4.28
C GLY A 70 3.83 5.53 5.11
N HIS A 71 4.14 6.64 4.45
CA HIS A 71 4.54 7.87 5.10
C HIS A 71 3.32 8.64 5.59
N SER A 72 3.21 8.90 6.88
CA SER A 72 2.10 9.64 7.49
C SER A 72 0.72 9.07 7.08
N LEU A 73 0.01 9.72 6.18
CA LEU A 73 -1.25 9.21 5.62
C LEU A 73 -1.09 7.82 5.00
N GLY A 74 0.03 7.58 4.34
CA GLY A 74 0.30 6.31 3.66
C GLY A 74 0.31 5.09 4.60
N GLU A 75 0.49 5.26 5.92
CA GLU A 75 0.38 4.18 6.89
C GLU A 75 -1.04 3.57 6.90
N TYR A 76 -2.07 4.38 6.68
CA TYR A 76 -3.46 3.91 6.52
C TYR A 76 -3.63 3.10 5.24
N SER A 77 -3.02 3.55 4.14
CA SER A 77 -3.01 2.78 2.88
C SER A 77 -2.24 1.46 3.03
N ALA A 78 -1.13 1.47 3.78
CA ALA A 78 -0.33 0.27 4.06
C ALA A 78 -1.11 -0.76 4.89
N LEU A 79 -1.92 -0.32 5.87
CA LEU A 79 -2.78 -1.20 6.67
C LEU A 79 -3.88 -1.86 5.82
N VAL A 80 -4.48 -1.11 4.89
CA VAL A 80 -5.44 -1.69 3.93
C VAL A 80 -4.74 -2.67 3.00
N ALA A 81 -3.58 -2.30 2.44
CA ALA A 81 -2.79 -3.16 1.56
C ALA A 81 -2.34 -4.47 2.21
N ALA A 82 -2.11 -4.44 3.53
CA ALA A 82 -1.74 -5.62 4.31
C ALA A 82 -2.94 -6.41 4.87
N GLY A 83 -4.17 -6.07 4.50
CA GLY A 83 -5.39 -6.72 5.01
C GLY A 83 -5.69 -6.45 6.48
N ALA A 84 -4.96 -5.53 7.12
CA ALA A 84 -5.13 -5.20 8.54
C ALA A 84 -6.36 -4.33 8.82
N MET A 85 -6.90 -3.66 7.78
CA MET A 85 -8.05 -2.76 7.89
C MET A 85 -8.89 -2.83 6.61
N PRO A 86 -10.24 -2.97 6.70
CA PRO A 86 -11.10 -2.92 5.53
C PRO A 86 -11.01 -1.58 4.80
N PHE A 87 -11.06 -1.60 3.47
CA PHE A 87 -10.96 -0.38 2.65
C PHE A 87 -11.97 0.70 3.03
N SER A 88 -13.25 0.32 3.19
CA SER A 88 -14.33 1.26 3.51
C SER A 88 -14.14 1.93 4.88
N GLU A 89 -13.66 1.17 5.88
CA GLU A 89 -13.35 1.69 7.21
C GLU A 89 -12.11 2.59 7.15
N GLY A 90 -11.08 2.20 6.38
CA GLY A 90 -9.91 3.01 6.12
C GLY A 90 -10.24 4.36 5.47
N ALA A 91 -11.11 4.36 4.47
CA ALA A 91 -11.56 5.60 3.82
C ALA A 91 -12.29 6.52 4.80
N ALA A 92 -13.21 5.99 5.61
CA ALA A 92 -13.92 6.75 6.64
C ALA A 92 -12.96 7.30 7.71
N LEU A 93 -12.00 6.48 8.14
CA LEU A 93 -10.98 6.86 9.12
C LEU A 93 -10.06 7.97 8.60
N VAL A 94 -9.67 7.93 7.33
CA VAL A 94 -8.87 8.98 6.67
C VAL A 94 -9.61 10.31 6.60
N VAL A 95 -10.93 10.28 6.34
CA VAL A 95 -11.77 11.49 6.42
C VAL A 95 -11.76 12.04 7.84
N ALA A 96 -12.02 11.21 8.85
CA ALA A 96 -12.03 11.65 10.25
C ALA A 96 -10.66 12.21 10.70
N ARG A 97 -9.55 11.58 10.25
CA ARG A 97 -8.19 12.07 10.48
C ARG A 97 -7.96 13.44 9.86
N GLY A 98 -8.31 13.57 8.58
CA GLY A 98 -8.13 14.81 7.82
C GLY A 98 -8.90 15.98 8.43
N ASP A 99 -10.15 15.74 8.80
CA ASP A 99 -11.01 16.74 9.44
C ASP A 99 -10.46 17.11 10.84
N ALA A 100 -10.06 16.14 11.65
CA ALA A 100 -9.48 16.39 12.98
C ALA A 100 -8.17 17.19 12.89
N MET A 101 -7.29 16.87 11.92
CA MET A 101 -6.04 17.61 11.70
C MET A 101 -6.28 19.03 11.18
N ALA A 102 -7.27 19.23 10.33
CA ALA A 102 -7.63 20.57 9.83
C ALA A 102 -8.10 21.47 10.99
N HIS A 103 -9.04 20.98 11.83
CA HIS A 103 -9.51 21.73 13.00
C HIS A 103 -8.38 22.02 14.01
N ALA A 104 -7.52 21.04 14.30
CA ALA A 104 -6.38 21.28 15.19
C ALA A 104 -5.41 22.32 14.64
N GLY A 105 -5.22 22.39 13.31
CA GLY A 105 -4.40 23.41 12.66
C GLY A 105 -5.02 24.80 12.69
N GLU A 106 -6.37 24.91 12.72
CA GLU A 106 -7.08 26.17 12.92
C GLU A 106 -6.95 26.65 14.38
N ASP A 107 -7.08 25.74 15.35
CA ASP A 107 -6.99 26.05 16.77
C ASP A 107 -5.54 26.38 17.20
N ALA A 108 -4.56 25.72 16.66
CA ALA A 108 -3.13 25.93 16.91
C ALA A 108 -2.37 26.10 15.58
N PRO A 109 -2.43 27.31 15.00
CA PRO A 109 -1.73 27.59 13.73
C PRO A 109 -0.24 27.34 13.82
N GLY A 110 0.29 26.65 12.81
CA GLY A 110 1.71 26.31 12.74
C GLY A 110 2.19 26.12 11.32
N THR A 111 3.46 25.84 11.18
CA THR A 111 4.10 25.63 9.88
C THR A 111 5.14 24.51 9.95
N MET A 112 5.68 24.15 8.80
CA MET A 112 6.72 23.14 8.65
C MET A 112 7.82 23.64 7.70
N ALA A 113 9.05 23.18 7.93
CA ALA A 113 10.17 23.45 7.04
C ALA A 113 11.04 22.20 6.87
N ALA A 114 11.45 21.94 5.62
CA ALA A 114 12.41 20.88 5.32
C ALA A 114 13.85 21.42 5.44
N LEU A 115 14.64 20.80 6.27
CA LEU A 115 16.06 21.06 6.49
C LEU A 115 16.86 20.07 5.63
N ILE A 116 17.68 20.57 4.72
CA ILE A 116 18.42 19.76 3.76
C ILE A 116 19.93 19.88 4.00
N GLY A 117 20.62 18.75 4.07
CA GLY A 117 22.07 18.68 4.25
C GLY A 117 22.51 18.83 5.71
N ILE A 118 21.66 18.45 6.65
CA ILE A 118 21.89 18.47 8.10
C ILE A 118 21.73 17.06 8.66
N SER A 119 22.44 16.74 9.74
CA SER A 119 22.23 15.49 10.47
C SER A 119 20.96 15.56 11.33
N ASP A 120 20.45 14.38 11.75
CA ASP A 120 19.31 14.31 12.64
C ASP A 120 19.61 14.99 13.98
N ASP A 121 20.79 14.71 14.55
CA ASP A 121 21.24 15.29 15.84
C ASP A 121 21.33 16.81 15.78
N ASP A 122 21.84 17.38 14.67
CA ASP A 122 21.89 18.83 14.49
C ASP A 122 20.50 19.44 14.26
N ALA A 123 19.59 18.73 13.61
CA ALA A 123 18.21 19.17 13.45
C ALA A 123 17.46 19.17 14.80
N GLU A 124 17.64 18.14 15.62
CA GLU A 124 17.14 18.09 16.99
C GLU A 124 17.74 19.20 17.85
N ALA A 125 19.07 19.40 17.75
CA ALA A 125 19.75 20.50 18.44
C ALA A 125 19.22 21.88 18.03
N ALA A 126 18.90 22.08 16.75
CA ALA A 126 18.28 23.31 16.28
C ALA A 126 16.89 23.54 16.92
N CYS A 127 16.06 22.50 16.98
CA CYS A 127 14.76 22.57 17.66
C CYS A 127 14.92 22.87 19.16
N HIS A 128 15.86 22.21 19.84
CA HIS A 128 16.08 22.42 21.28
C HIS A 128 16.65 23.80 21.64
N ARG A 129 17.40 24.43 20.73
CA ARG A 129 17.99 25.76 20.95
C ARG A 129 17.06 26.91 20.54
N ALA A 130 16.08 26.62 19.69
CA ALA A 130 15.09 27.61 19.30
C ALA A 130 14.17 27.93 20.48
N GLU A 131 13.84 29.20 20.64
CA GLU A 131 12.80 29.62 21.56
C GLU A 131 11.43 29.28 21.00
N GLY A 132 10.52 28.75 21.83
CA GLY A 132 9.15 28.43 21.45
C GLY A 132 8.92 26.94 21.12
N GLU A 133 7.82 26.66 20.48
CA GLU A 133 7.33 25.30 20.25
C GLU A 133 7.69 24.80 18.85
N VAL A 134 8.77 24.04 18.74
CA VAL A 134 9.23 23.43 17.49
C VAL A 134 9.85 22.06 17.75
N TRP A 135 9.57 21.10 16.88
CA TRP A 135 10.04 19.72 16.97
C TRP A 135 10.42 19.17 15.60
N VAL A 136 11.20 18.10 15.59
CA VAL A 136 11.37 17.28 14.40
C VAL A 136 10.05 16.54 14.14
N ALA A 137 9.50 16.73 12.94
CA ALA A 137 8.26 16.11 12.49
C ALA A 137 8.50 14.88 11.59
N ASN A 138 9.58 14.89 10.76
CA ASN A 138 9.91 13.76 9.89
C ASN A 138 11.42 13.56 9.77
N TYR A 139 11.87 12.32 9.93
CA TYR A 139 13.20 11.86 9.53
C TYR A 139 13.08 11.18 8.16
N ASN A 140 13.21 11.97 7.09
CA ASN A 140 12.83 11.51 5.75
C ASN A 140 13.91 10.70 5.03
N ALA A 141 15.16 11.13 5.11
CA ALA A 141 16.30 10.44 4.48
C ALA A 141 17.61 10.98 5.08
N PRO A 142 18.76 10.36 4.85
CA PRO A 142 20.05 10.91 5.26
C PRO A 142 20.20 12.36 4.80
N GLY A 143 20.38 13.26 5.76
CA GLY A 143 20.48 14.70 5.52
C GLY A 143 19.18 15.39 5.07
N GLN A 144 18.01 14.82 5.36
CA GLN A 144 16.71 15.46 5.11
C GLN A 144 15.75 15.23 6.26
N VAL A 145 15.53 16.27 7.04
CA VAL A 145 14.67 16.30 8.22
C VAL A 145 13.62 17.39 8.02
N VAL A 146 12.41 17.19 8.52
CA VAL A 146 11.37 18.21 8.54
C VAL A 146 11.12 18.60 9.99
N VAL A 147 11.09 19.91 10.25
CA VAL A 147 10.71 20.49 11.53
C VAL A 147 9.34 21.15 11.43
N ALA A 148 8.59 21.13 12.51
CA ALA A 148 7.25 21.71 12.58
C ALA A 148 7.02 22.35 13.95
N GLY A 149 6.21 23.39 13.98
CA GLY A 149 5.92 24.14 15.20
C GLY A 149 5.22 25.46 14.92
N THR A 150 5.24 26.38 15.89
CA THR A 150 4.79 27.74 15.68
C THR A 150 5.67 28.44 14.64
N SER A 151 5.12 29.40 13.92
CA SER A 151 5.83 30.06 12.81
C SER A 151 7.16 30.69 13.26
N ASP A 152 7.17 31.37 14.41
CA ASP A 152 8.36 32.03 14.94
C ASP A 152 9.40 31.02 15.39
N ALA A 153 8.98 29.93 16.04
CA ALA A 153 9.89 28.88 16.48
C ALA A 153 10.51 28.10 15.31
N VAL A 154 9.73 27.80 14.28
CA VAL A 154 10.25 27.18 13.04
C VAL A 154 11.23 28.11 12.33
N ALA A 155 10.97 29.41 12.31
CA ALA A 155 11.89 30.39 11.75
C ALA A 155 13.21 30.42 12.53
N ALA A 156 13.14 30.49 13.89
CA ALA A 156 14.32 30.46 14.75
C ALA A 156 15.12 29.16 14.60
N ALA A 157 14.46 28.00 14.63
CA ALA A 157 15.10 26.69 14.40
C ALA A 157 15.75 26.61 12.99
N SER A 158 15.14 27.23 12.01
CA SER A 158 15.67 27.28 10.64
C SER A 158 16.97 28.08 10.54
N GLU A 159 17.10 29.20 11.26
CA GLU A 159 18.34 29.98 11.32
C GLU A 159 19.44 29.18 12.03
N ILE A 160 19.11 28.63 13.21
CA ILE A 160 20.06 27.77 13.96
C ILE A 160 20.50 26.57 13.12
N ALA A 161 19.59 25.93 12.37
CA ALA A 161 19.93 24.83 11.48
C ALA A 161 20.91 25.24 10.38
N ARG A 162 20.81 26.47 9.84
CA ARG A 162 21.81 27.03 8.88
C ARG A 162 23.16 27.16 9.53
N ASP A 163 23.21 27.69 10.75
CA ASP A 163 24.46 27.84 11.52
C ASP A 163 25.12 26.49 11.84
N LEU A 164 24.28 25.42 12.00
CA LEU A 164 24.72 24.04 12.21
C LEU A 164 25.06 23.29 10.88
N GLY A 165 24.93 23.97 9.74
CA GLY A 165 25.39 23.46 8.45
C GLY A 165 24.29 22.97 7.51
N ALA A 166 23.01 23.23 7.78
CA ALA A 166 21.94 22.96 6.82
C ALA A 166 22.18 23.73 5.52
N ARG A 167 22.31 22.99 4.41
CA ARG A 167 22.61 23.59 3.10
C ARG A 167 21.43 24.35 2.52
N LYS A 168 20.20 23.93 2.86
CA LYS A 168 18.96 24.55 2.38
C LYS A 168 17.85 24.35 3.39
N VAL A 169 17.02 25.38 3.56
CA VAL A 169 15.77 25.32 4.32
C VAL A 169 14.63 25.68 3.39
N LEU A 170 13.63 24.82 3.30
CA LEU A 170 12.48 24.95 2.41
C LEU A 170 11.20 24.98 3.23
N PRO A 171 10.50 26.12 3.31
CA PRO A 171 9.15 26.16 3.87
C PRO A 171 8.24 25.22 3.10
N LEU A 172 7.40 24.49 3.82
CA LEU A 172 6.39 23.61 3.24
C LEU A 172 5.05 24.35 3.16
N PRO A 173 4.28 24.20 2.08
CA PRO A 173 2.98 24.85 1.90
C PRO A 173 1.90 24.08 2.67
N VAL A 174 1.98 24.08 4.00
CA VAL A 174 1.03 23.39 4.91
C VAL A 174 0.54 24.37 5.96
N SER A 175 -0.68 24.15 6.44
CA SER A 175 -1.37 25.05 7.38
C SER A 175 -1.35 24.57 8.84
N GLY A 176 -0.49 23.59 9.17
CA GLY A 176 -0.43 23.05 10.53
C GLY A 176 0.95 22.50 10.89
N ALA A 177 1.24 22.44 12.18
CA ALA A 177 2.44 21.81 12.73
C ALA A 177 2.22 20.31 12.92
N PHE A 178 2.06 19.58 11.79
CA PHE A 178 1.77 18.15 11.81
C PHE A 178 2.89 17.34 12.44
N HIS A 179 2.54 16.19 13.05
CA HIS A 179 3.46 15.28 13.72
C HIS A 179 4.18 15.90 14.93
N THR A 180 3.53 16.83 15.60
CA THR A 180 4.02 17.50 16.82
C THR A 180 2.95 17.48 17.93
N PRO A 181 3.32 17.78 19.19
CA PRO A 181 2.36 17.91 20.27
C PRO A 181 1.24 18.94 20.02
N LEU A 182 1.41 19.91 19.12
CA LEU A 182 0.37 20.87 18.72
C LEU A 182 -0.85 20.19 18.06
N MET A 183 -0.69 18.96 17.54
CA MET A 183 -1.80 18.16 17.03
C MET A 183 -2.58 17.41 18.12
N ALA A 184 -2.27 17.60 19.40
CA ALA A 184 -2.92 16.87 20.49
C ALA A 184 -4.44 17.07 20.53
N ALA A 185 -4.94 18.23 20.13
CA ALA A 185 -6.37 18.54 20.05
C ALA A 185 -7.12 17.63 19.05
N ALA A 186 -6.46 17.10 18.01
CA ALA A 186 -7.05 16.17 17.06
C ALA A 186 -7.19 14.73 17.59
N ARG A 187 -6.43 14.35 18.63
CA ARG A 187 -6.39 12.95 19.15
C ARG A 187 -7.74 12.40 19.61
N PRO A 188 -8.59 13.14 20.36
CA PRO A 188 -9.86 12.60 20.81
C PRO A 188 -10.79 12.21 19.66
N ALA A 189 -10.88 13.04 18.62
CA ALA A 189 -11.71 12.76 17.44
C ALA A 189 -11.16 11.54 16.66
N LEU A 190 -9.84 11.49 16.42
CA LEU A 190 -9.19 10.35 15.76
C LEU A 190 -9.35 9.06 16.58
N ARG A 191 -9.15 9.09 17.90
CA ARG A 191 -9.33 7.90 18.77
C ARG A 191 -10.75 7.36 18.75
N LYS A 192 -11.75 8.25 18.68
CA LYS A 192 -13.14 7.82 18.53
C LYS A 192 -13.32 7.06 17.23
N ALA A 193 -12.85 7.61 16.09
CA ALA A 193 -12.94 6.97 14.79
C ALA A 193 -12.15 5.64 14.74
N LEU A 194 -10.96 5.57 15.36
CA LEU A 194 -10.17 4.34 15.49
C LEU A 194 -10.89 3.24 16.28
N GLY A 195 -11.74 3.61 17.25
CA GLY A 195 -12.54 2.66 18.01
C GLY A 195 -13.66 2.00 17.21
N ASP A 196 -14.04 2.57 16.09
CA ASP A 196 -15.09 2.06 15.20
C ASP A 196 -14.50 1.14 14.08
N VAL A 197 -13.17 0.99 14.01
CA VAL A 197 -12.48 0.19 12.98
C VAL A 197 -12.18 -1.22 13.49
N ALA A 198 -12.53 -2.22 12.68
CA ALA A 198 -12.22 -3.63 12.93
C ALA A 198 -10.81 -3.97 12.40
N PHE A 199 -9.78 -3.73 13.22
CA PHE A 199 -8.42 -4.13 12.86
C PHE A 199 -8.26 -5.65 12.91
N SER A 200 -7.54 -6.20 11.93
CA SER A 200 -7.13 -7.60 11.82
C SER A 200 -5.61 -7.71 11.86
N ALA A 201 -5.10 -8.91 12.12
CA ALA A 201 -3.67 -9.18 11.97
C ALA A 201 -3.27 -8.95 10.51
N PRO A 202 -2.20 -8.19 10.23
CA PRO A 202 -1.70 -7.99 8.87
C PRO A 202 -1.31 -9.33 8.22
N GLU A 203 -1.63 -9.50 6.94
CA GLU A 203 -1.22 -10.67 6.15
C GLU A 203 0.27 -10.64 5.80
N VAL A 204 0.85 -9.45 5.75
CA VAL A 204 2.27 -9.17 5.52
C VAL A 204 2.76 -8.14 6.53
N PRO A 205 4.07 -8.10 6.87
CA PRO A 205 4.62 -7.13 7.80
C PRO A 205 4.25 -5.68 7.47
N VAL A 206 3.80 -4.92 8.47
CA VAL A 206 3.59 -3.47 8.36
C VAL A 206 4.49 -2.77 9.36
N VAL A 207 5.31 -1.83 8.87
CA VAL A 207 6.24 -1.06 9.70
C VAL A 207 5.62 0.28 10.09
N ALA A 208 5.46 0.52 11.39
CA ALA A 208 4.83 1.72 11.92
C ALA A 208 5.74 2.96 11.87
N ASN A 209 5.14 4.15 11.66
CA ASN A 209 5.87 5.41 11.53
C ASN A 209 6.53 5.88 12.83
N VAL A 210 5.91 5.61 13.99
CA VAL A 210 6.31 6.18 15.27
C VAL A 210 7.59 5.58 15.84
N ASP A 211 7.86 4.32 15.55
CA ASP A 211 9.00 3.57 16.10
C ASP A 211 9.81 2.82 15.05
N ALA A 212 9.36 2.81 13.79
CA ALA A 212 9.96 2.09 12.67
C ALA A 212 10.10 0.58 12.94
N ARG A 213 9.11 -0.03 13.58
CA ARG A 213 9.05 -1.45 13.89
C ARG A 213 7.87 -2.12 13.21
N GLU A 214 8.02 -3.41 12.99
CA GLU A 214 6.93 -4.28 12.56
C GLU A 214 5.95 -4.52 13.71
N HIS A 215 4.65 -4.46 13.41
CA HIS A 215 3.57 -4.76 14.34
C HIS A 215 2.59 -5.75 13.71
N ALA A 216 2.34 -6.85 14.42
CA ALA A 216 1.45 -7.92 13.98
C ALA A 216 0.16 -8.01 14.83
N ASP A 217 0.16 -7.45 16.04
CA ASP A 217 -1.02 -7.44 16.92
C ASP A 217 -2.00 -6.34 16.47
N PRO A 218 -3.21 -6.69 16.01
CA PRO A 218 -4.21 -5.71 15.58
C PRO A 218 -4.60 -4.72 16.69
N SER A 219 -4.47 -5.11 17.96
CA SER A 219 -4.83 -4.25 19.09
C SER A 219 -3.87 -3.07 19.32
N GLU A 220 -2.67 -3.10 18.72
CA GLU A 220 -1.68 -2.02 18.84
C GLU A 220 -1.97 -0.85 17.88
N TRP A 221 -2.60 -1.10 16.72
CA TRP A 221 -2.78 -0.10 15.67
C TRP A 221 -3.53 1.16 16.11
N PRO A 222 -4.63 1.10 16.88
CA PRO A 222 -5.28 2.32 17.37
C PRO A 222 -4.34 3.20 18.19
N GLY A 223 -3.47 2.59 19.00
CA GLY A 223 -2.45 3.29 19.78
C GLY A 223 -1.38 3.93 18.92
N LEU A 224 -0.83 3.17 17.97
CA LEU A 224 0.23 3.59 17.03
C LEU A 224 -0.25 4.75 16.14
N LEU A 225 -1.41 4.63 15.52
CA LEU A 225 -1.99 5.68 14.66
C LEU A 225 -2.35 6.95 15.45
N SER A 226 -2.82 6.80 16.70
CA SER A 226 -3.05 7.95 17.58
C SER A 226 -1.75 8.61 18.02
N ALA A 227 -0.66 7.85 18.21
CA ALA A 227 0.66 8.38 18.53
C ALA A 227 1.31 9.06 17.30
N GLN A 228 1.15 8.49 16.10
CA GLN A 228 1.64 9.03 14.83
C GLN A 228 1.20 10.49 14.61
N LEU A 229 0.00 10.84 15.06
CA LEU A 229 -0.55 12.18 14.87
C LEU A 229 0.29 13.27 15.55
N CYS A 230 0.88 12.95 16.70
CA CYS A 230 1.61 13.88 17.56
C CYS A 230 3.11 13.57 17.69
N GLY A 231 3.60 12.58 16.97
CA GLY A 231 5.00 12.16 16.99
C GLY A 231 5.63 12.11 15.60
N PRO A 232 6.96 12.09 15.54
CA PRO A 232 7.68 12.14 14.27
C PRO A 232 7.47 10.90 13.43
N VAL A 233 7.42 11.10 12.10
CA VAL A 233 7.48 10.03 11.11
C VAL A 233 8.94 9.62 10.92
N ARG A 234 9.27 8.38 11.28
CA ARG A 234 10.62 7.81 11.19
C ARG A 234 10.85 7.10 9.85
N TRP A 235 10.61 7.83 8.74
CA TRP A 235 10.60 7.23 7.40
C TRP A 235 11.92 6.59 7.00
N ARG A 236 13.05 7.25 7.29
CA ARG A 236 14.37 6.66 7.02
C ARG A 236 14.54 5.32 7.73
N GLN A 237 14.24 5.28 9.03
CA GLN A 237 14.33 4.06 9.83
C GLN A 237 13.32 2.99 9.35
N THR A 238 12.15 3.39 8.85
CA THR A 238 11.17 2.50 8.22
C THR A 238 11.76 1.81 6.99
N ILE A 239 12.43 2.54 6.10
CA ILE A 239 13.10 1.95 4.93
C ILE A 239 14.26 1.05 5.34
N GLU A 240 15.03 1.44 6.37
CA GLU A 240 16.11 0.62 6.95
C GLU A 240 15.55 -0.70 7.54
N ALA A 241 14.42 -0.64 8.26
CA ALA A 241 13.74 -1.82 8.80
C ALA A 241 13.24 -2.77 7.70
N LEU A 242 12.58 -2.24 6.66
CA LEU A 242 12.14 -3.03 5.51
C LEU A 242 13.33 -3.68 4.77
N SER A 243 14.43 -2.95 4.59
CA SER A 243 15.66 -3.51 4.01
C SER A 243 16.23 -4.63 4.90
N GLY A 244 16.14 -4.47 6.23
CA GLY A 244 16.51 -5.50 7.21
C GLY A 244 15.64 -6.75 7.15
N LEU A 245 14.39 -6.64 6.71
CA LEU A 245 13.47 -7.75 6.42
C LEU A 245 13.75 -8.41 5.05
N GLY A 246 14.74 -7.91 4.30
CA GLY A 246 15.13 -8.47 3.01
C GLY A 246 14.49 -7.80 1.80
N ALA A 247 13.84 -6.66 1.96
CA ALA A 247 13.29 -5.92 0.82
C ALA A 247 14.41 -5.37 -0.08
N THR A 248 14.44 -5.83 -1.32
CA THR A 248 15.39 -5.39 -2.36
C THR A 248 14.72 -4.50 -3.41
N THR A 249 13.39 -4.54 -3.49
CA THR A 249 12.59 -3.73 -4.40
C THR A 249 11.49 -3.00 -3.62
N PHE A 250 11.41 -1.70 -3.79
CA PHE A 250 10.40 -0.85 -3.20
C PHE A 250 9.51 -0.29 -4.29
N LEU A 251 8.21 -0.46 -4.13
CA LEU A 251 7.20 0.06 -5.03
C LEU A 251 6.40 1.16 -4.35
N GLU A 252 6.48 2.38 -4.88
CA GLU A 252 5.60 3.48 -4.49
C GLU A 252 4.31 3.42 -5.31
N VAL A 253 3.18 3.21 -4.65
CA VAL A 253 1.86 3.21 -5.25
C VAL A 253 1.12 4.50 -4.93
N GLY A 254 0.71 5.24 -5.96
CA GLY A 254 -0.02 6.48 -5.77
C GLY A 254 0.54 7.67 -6.55
N PRO A 255 0.08 8.90 -6.24
CA PRO A 255 0.48 10.06 -6.99
C PRO A 255 1.88 10.54 -6.62
N GLY A 256 2.71 10.78 -7.60
CA GLY A 256 4.02 11.41 -7.43
C GLY A 256 5.19 10.46 -7.64
N GLY A 257 6.14 10.43 -6.76
CA GLY A 257 7.43 9.72 -6.83
C GLY A 257 8.34 10.22 -5.70
N VAL A 258 7.71 10.84 -4.68
CA VAL A 258 8.43 11.44 -3.56
C VAL A 258 9.10 10.37 -2.71
N LEU A 259 8.36 9.30 -2.38
CA LEU A 259 8.89 8.22 -1.55
C LEU A 259 9.95 7.41 -2.29
N THR A 260 9.79 7.23 -3.60
CA THR A 260 10.82 6.64 -4.47
C THR A 260 12.13 7.43 -4.39
N GLY A 261 12.04 8.76 -4.43
CA GLY A 261 13.20 9.64 -4.26
C GLY A 261 13.86 9.55 -2.88
N LEU A 262 13.07 9.39 -1.82
CA LEU A 262 13.55 9.18 -0.45
C LEU A 262 14.18 7.80 -0.30
N THR A 263 13.54 6.76 -0.82
CA THR A 263 14.01 5.37 -0.77
C THR A 263 15.38 5.22 -1.42
N ARG A 264 15.61 5.80 -2.60
CA ARG A 264 16.93 5.80 -3.27
C ARG A 264 18.05 6.40 -2.43
N ARG A 265 17.72 7.26 -1.47
CA ARG A 265 18.68 7.87 -0.55
C ARG A 265 18.85 7.06 0.73
N CYS A 266 17.81 6.36 1.18
CA CYS A 266 17.84 5.53 2.39
C CYS A 266 18.43 4.14 2.10
N ALA A 267 18.13 3.57 0.93
CA ALA A 267 18.55 2.25 0.49
C ALA A 267 19.06 2.32 -0.97
N PRO A 268 20.27 2.86 -1.20
CA PRO A 268 20.78 3.12 -2.54
C PRO A 268 21.02 1.85 -3.37
N GLU A 269 21.19 0.69 -2.71
CA GLU A 269 21.37 -0.62 -3.37
C GLU A 269 20.03 -1.26 -3.76
N ALA A 270 18.90 -0.76 -3.23
CA ALA A 270 17.59 -1.29 -3.54
C ALA A 270 17.01 -0.65 -4.82
N GLN A 271 16.20 -1.44 -5.53
CA GLN A 271 15.42 -0.90 -6.63
C GLN A 271 14.23 -0.11 -6.09
N ALA A 272 14.03 1.11 -6.56
CA ALA A 272 12.89 1.94 -6.17
C ALA A 272 12.12 2.39 -7.41
N ILE A 273 10.86 1.95 -7.50
CA ILE A 273 9.95 2.13 -8.62
C ILE A 273 8.74 2.92 -8.16
N SER A 274 8.22 3.81 -9.00
CA SER A 274 6.95 4.51 -8.76
C SER A 274 5.95 4.14 -9.84
N VAL A 275 4.73 3.80 -9.44
CA VAL A 275 3.59 3.60 -10.34
C VAL A 275 2.54 4.68 -10.03
N ALA A 276 2.36 5.61 -10.97
CA ALA A 276 1.43 6.72 -10.85
C ALA A 276 0.35 6.73 -11.95
N LYS A 277 0.56 5.99 -13.03
CA LYS A 277 -0.34 5.86 -14.17
C LYS A 277 -0.29 4.43 -14.74
N PRO A 278 -1.31 3.99 -15.51
CA PRO A 278 -1.34 2.64 -16.09
C PRO A 278 -0.11 2.27 -16.91
N ASP A 279 0.44 3.21 -17.70
CA ASP A 279 1.65 2.97 -18.52
C ASP A 279 2.89 2.57 -17.70
N ASP A 280 2.91 2.86 -16.38
CA ASP A 280 4.03 2.51 -15.52
C ASP A 280 4.02 1.01 -15.14
N LEU A 281 2.89 0.30 -15.36
CA LEU A 281 2.75 -1.12 -15.04
C LEU A 281 3.65 -2.00 -15.91
N ASP A 282 3.80 -1.69 -17.19
CA ASP A 282 4.69 -2.45 -18.08
C ASP A 282 6.14 -2.33 -17.62
N ALA A 283 6.58 -1.12 -17.28
CA ALA A 283 7.92 -0.88 -16.75
C ALA A 283 8.15 -1.58 -15.38
N LEU A 284 7.11 -1.66 -14.54
CA LEU A 284 7.15 -2.43 -13.30
C LEU A 284 7.35 -3.92 -13.57
N LEU A 285 6.56 -4.49 -14.50
CA LEU A 285 6.66 -5.92 -14.85
C LEU A 285 8.05 -6.26 -15.41
N ASP A 286 8.59 -5.42 -16.29
CA ASP A 286 9.94 -5.59 -16.85
C ASP A 286 11.00 -5.53 -15.74
N ALA A 287 10.86 -4.61 -14.79
CA ALA A 287 11.79 -4.44 -13.70
C ALA A 287 11.78 -5.64 -12.73
N VAL A 288 10.60 -6.15 -12.41
CA VAL A 288 10.45 -7.33 -11.53
C VAL A 288 10.93 -8.61 -12.24
N ALA A 289 10.61 -8.78 -13.53
CA ALA A 289 11.09 -9.91 -14.33
C ALA A 289 12.61 -9.90 -14.48
N GLY A 290 13.23 -8.73 -14.66
CA GLY A 290 14.69 -8.57 -14.75
C GLY A 290 15.41 -8.86 -13.43
N GLY A 291 14.82 -8.53 -12.29
CA GLY A 291 15.36 -8.84 -10.95
C GLY A 291 15.43 -10.33 -10.68
N HIS A 292 14.43 -11.09 -11.07
CA HIS A 292 14.43 -12.56 -10.93
C HIS A 292 15.49 -13.27 -11.78
N ALA A 293 15.89 -12.68 -12.90
CA ALA A 293 16.94 -13.25 -13.74
C ALA A 293 18.36 -13.13 -13.13
N ALA A 294 18.56 -12.15 -12.23
CA ALA A 294 19.87 -11.95 -11.59
C ALA A 294 20.05 -12.80 -10.30
N ASP A 295 18.98 -12.99 -9.51
CA ASP A 295 19.06 -13.70 -8.23
C ASP A 295 18.92 -15.23 -8.34
N VAL A 296 18.38 -15.76 -9.44
CA VAL A 296 18.25 -17.22 -9.67
C VAL A 296 19.57 -17.88 -10.06
N TRP A 297 20.64 -17.11 -10.38
CA TRP A 297 21.91 -17.66 -10.87
C TRP A 297 23.01 -17.82 -9.81
N HIS A 298 22.77 -17.52 -8.52
CA HIS A 298 23.83 -17.61 -7.49
C HIS A 298 23.59 -18.60 -6.34
N HIS A 299 22.54 -19.44 -6.39
CA HIS A 299 22.44 -20.58 -5.47
C HIS A 299 22.21 -21.87 -6.24
N ASP A 300 23.21 -22.78 -6.10
CA ASP A 300 23.29 -24.16 -6.57
C ASP A 300 23.85 -24.41 -7.99
N ALA A 301 25.16 -24.20 -8.12
CA ALA A 301 25.96 -24.80 -9.19
C ALA A 301 26.21 -26.34 -9.01
N HIS A 302 25.38 -27.04 -8.25
CA HIS A 302 25.45 -28.50 -8.11
C HIS A 302 24.07 -29.10 -7.91
N ALA A 303 23.31 -29.30 -8.99
CA ALA A 303 22.38 -30.43 -9.14
C ALA A 303 21.70 -30.41 -10.51
N HIS A 304 21.99 -31.42 -11.30
CA HIS A 304 21.20 -31.99 -12.40
C HIS A 304 21.00 -31.16 -13.68
N GLN A 305 21.79 -31.51 -14.68
CA GLN A 305 21.40 -31.47 -16.10
C GLN A 305 20.11 -32.29 -16.25
N GLY A 306 19.01 -31.63 -16.52
CA GLY A 306 17.72 -32.27 -16.81
C GLY A 306 16.56 -31.31 -16.72
N GLU A 307 16.01 -30.95 -17.86
CA GLU A 307 14.67 -30.42 -18.09
C GLU A 307 14.32 -29.03 -17.50
N HIS A 308 14.50 -28.00 -18.29
CA HIS A 308 13.85 -26.71 -18.09
C HIS A 308 12.34 -26.85 -18.38
N LEU A 309 11.57 -27.15 -17.34
CA LEU A 309 10.12 -27.01 -17.33
C LEU A 309 9.80 -25.53 -17.08
N TYR A 310 9.38 -24.82 -18.11
CA TYR A 310 8.72 -23.52 -17.95
C TYR A 310 7.35 -23.78 -17.33
N MET A 311 7.21 -23.60 -16.00
CA MET A 311 5.92 -23.56 -15.35
C MET A 311 5.30 -22.18 -15.60
N SER A 312 4.20 -22.14 -16.29
CA SER A 312 3.40 -20.92 -16.45
C SER A 312 2.11 -21.03 -15.63
N GLU A 313 1.79 -19.98 -14.93
CA GLU A 313 0.55 -19.90 -14.17
C GLU A 313 -0.54 -19.22 -15.00
N ARG A 314 -1.79 -19.68 -14.88
CA ARG A 314 -2.95 -19.21 -15.63
C ARG A 314 -4.14 -19.08 -14.71
N VAL A 315 -4.99 -18.11 -14.99
CA VAL A 315 -6.23 -17.90 -14.25
C VAL A 315 -7.41 -18.17 -15.18
N VAL A 316 -8.36 -18.95 -14.71
CA VAL A 316 -9.65 -19.10 -15.37
C VAL A 316 -10.61 -18.08 -14.79
N VAL A 317 -11.20 -17.25 -15.64
CA VAL A 317 -12.10 -16.17 -15.26
C VAL A 317 -13.56 -16.50 -15.53
N SER A 318 -14.46 -15.79 -14.86
CA SER A 318 -15.90 -15.92 -15.06
C SER A 318 -16.33 -15.41 -16.45
N PRO A 319 -17.11 -16.18 -17.23
CA PRO A 319 -17.61 -15.74 -18.51
C PRO A 319 -18.81 -14.80 -18.44
N CYS A 320 -19.41 -14.64 -17.25
CA CYS A 320 -20.58 -13.79 -17.01
C CYS A 320 -20.76 -13.49 -15.53
N SER A 321 -21.62 -12.52 -15.20
CA SER A 321 -22.00 -12.25 -13.81
C SER A 321 -23.02 -13.24 -13.30
N GLY A 322 -22.87 -13.73 -12.05
CA GLY A 322 -23.78 -14.68 -11.44
C GLY A 322 -23.26 -15.30 -10.14
N ILE A 323 -23.91 -16.36 -9.66
CA ILE A 323 -23.44 -17.13 -8.50
C ILE A 323 -22.51 -18.23 -8.98
N PHE A 324 -21.29 -18.26 -8.44
CA PHE A 324 -20.31 -19.29 -8.78
C PHE A 324 -20.51 -20.56 -7.95
N MET A 325 -20.48 -21.70 -8.62
CA MET A 325 -20.47 -23.03 -8.01
C MET A 325 -19.33 -23.84 -8.63
N PRO A 326 -18.27 -24.12 -7.89
CA PRO A 326 -17.16 -24.94 -8.37
C PRO A 326 -17.60 -26.39 -8.64
N GLU A 327 -16.91 -27.05 -9.56
CA GLU A 327 -17.14 -28.47 -9.84
C GLU A 327 -16.66 -29.33 -8.65
N SER A 328 -17.57 -30.14 -8.10
CA SER A 328 -17.34 -30.89 -6.87
C SER A 328 -16.30 -32.01 -6.97
N SER A 329 -15.92 -32.37 -8.20
CA SER A 329 -14.88 -33.39 -8.47
C SER A 329 -13.46 -32.82 -8.42
N LEU A 330 -13.30 -31.49 -8.38
CA LEU A 330 -12.00 -30.82 -8.33
C LEU A 330 -11.67 -30.43 -6.89
N ALA A 331 -10.64 -31.06 -6.31
CA ALA A 331 -10.13 -30.73 -4.97
C ALA A 331 -8.96 -29.76 -5.07
N ALA A 332 -9.01 -28.65 -4.28
CA ALA A 332 -7.82 -27.83 -4.06
C ALA A 332 -6.97 -28.45 -2.94
N PRO A 333 -5.63 -28.40 -3.01
CA PRO A 333 -4.76 -28.83 -1.91
C PRO A 333 -5.09 -28.06 -0.63
N GLY A 334 -5.50 -28.74 0.43
CA GLY A 334 -5.69 -28.14 1.76
C GLY A 334 -7.16 -27.91 2.20
N THR A 335 -8.16 -28.12 1.37
CA THR A 335 -9.55 -28.13 1.82
C THR A 335 -9.98 -29.55 2.17
N GLY A 336 -10.09 -29.87 3.47
CA GLY A 336 -10.55 -31.15 3.97
C GLY A 336 -12.03 -31.37 3.68
N LEU A 337 -12.36 -31.84 2.49
CA LEU A 337 -13.65 -32.44 2.15
C LEU A 337 -13.47 -33.95 2.01
N LEU A 338 -14.27 -34.70 2.77
CA LEU A 338 -14.25 -36.16 2.89
C LEU A 338 -14.48 -36.85 1.53
N PRO A 339 -13.78 -37.97 1.25
CA PRO A 339 -13.93 -38.70 0.01
C PRO A 339 -15.23 -39.53 0.02
N GLY A 340 -16.07 -39.29 -0.96
CA GLY A 340 -17.25 -40.13 -1.26
C GLY A 340 -17.15 -40.71 -2.67
N THR A 341 -16.88 -41.99 -2.74
CA THR A 341 -17.10 -42.96 -3.83
C THR A 341 -16.22 -42.96 -5.07
N ALA A 342 -15.62 -44.12 -5.26
CA ALA A 342 -14.67 -44.51 -6.31
C ALA A 342 -15.23 -44.48 -7.74
N GLY A 343 -14.38 -44.03 -8.66
CA GLY A 343 -14.52 -44.21 -10.10
C GLY A 343 -13.42 -43.53 -10.89
N HIS A 344 -12.37 -44.26 -11.27
CA HIS A 344 -11.27 -43.94 -12.16
C HIS A 344 -10.29 -42.83 -11.70
N ALA A 345 -9.07 -43.28 -11.44
CA ALA A 345 -7.92 -42.52 -10.96
C ALA A 345 -7.41 -41.49 -11.98
N THR A 346 -7.99 -40.30 -11.94
CA THR A 346 -7.31 -39.06 -12.35
C THR A 346 -7.07 -38.27 -11.07
N ASP A 347 -5.88 -37.68 -10.95
CA ASP A 347 -5.52 -36.84 -9.82
C ASP A 347 -6.59 -35.71 -9.71
N PRO A 348 -7.31 -35.58 -8.58
CA PRO A 348 -8.41 -34.61 -8.47
C PRO A 348 -7.94 -33.13 -8.50
N SER A 349 -6.65 -32.88 -8.53
CA SER A 349 -6.06 -31.54 -8.67
C SER A 349 -5.70 -31.18 -10.11
N HIS A 350 -5.73 -32.13 -11.06
CA HIS A 350 -5.30 -31.88 -12.45
C HIS A 350 -6.50 -31.73 -13.39
N VAL A 351 -6.52 -30.65 -14.17
CA VAL A 351 -7.52 -30.36 -15.22
C VAL A 351 -6.90 -30.36 -16.59
N ARG A 352 -7.69 -30.79 -17.58
CA ARG A 352 -7.35 -30.75 -19.01
C ARG A 352 -8.09 -29.62 -19.71
N THR A 353 -7.56 -29.16 -20.84
CA THR A 353 -8.26 -28.20 -21.67
C THR A 353 -9.68 -28.67 -22.00
N GLY A 354 -10.67 -27.84 -21.70
CA GLY A 354 -12.08 -28.11 -21.88
C GLY A 354 -12.79 -28.74 -20.68
N ASP A 355 -12.08 -29.12 -19.63
CA ASP A 355 -12.69 -29.67 -18.41
C ASP A 355 -13.57 -28.60 -17.71
N LEU A 356 -14.66 -29.08 -17.12
CA LEU A 356 -15.58 -28.24 -16.35
C LEU A 356 -14.93 -27.86 -15.03
N VAL A 357 -14.76 -26.56 -14.82
CA VAL A 357 -14.21 -25.98 -13.59
C VAL A 357 -15.33 -25.63 -12.60
N GLY A 358 -16.47 -25.23 -13.12
CA GLY A 358 -17.62 -24.85 -12.31
C GLY A 358 -18.73 -24.25 -13.16
N ARG A 359 -19.69 -23.59 -12.50
CA ARG A 359 -20.79 -22.88 -13.17
C ARG A 359 -21.02 -21.52 -12.54
N VAL A 360 -21.35 -20.54 -13.37
CA VAL A 360 -21.82 -19.22 -12.93
C VAL A 360 -23.29 -19.09 -13.37
N GLY A 361 -24.20 -19.23 -12.42
CA GLY A 361 -25.62 -19.39 -12.70
C GLY A 361 -25.87 -20.65 -13.52
N VAL A 362 -26.34 -20.52 -14.76
CA VAL A 362 -26.57 -21.64 -15.70
C VAL A 362 -25.41 -21.84 -16.69
N THR A 363 -24.43 -20.95 -16.71
CA THR A 363 -23.30 -20.96 -17.65
C THR A 363 -22.18 -21.85 -17.14
N GLU A 364 -21.73 -22.81 -17.95
CA GLU A 364 -20.59 -23.66 -17.65
C GLU A 364 -19.29 -22.88 -17.81
N VAL A 365 -18.38 -23.01 -16.84
CA VAL A 365 -17.03 -22.47 -16.90
C VAL A 365 -16.08 -23.63 -17.19
N ARG A 366 -15.46 -23.60 -18.36
CA ARG A 366 -14.50 -24.62 -18.78
C ARG A 366 -13.11 -24.01 -18.90
N THR A 367 -12.10 -24.74 -18.43
CA THR A 367 -10.71 -24.27 -18.53
C THR A 367 -10.19 -24.34 -19.97
N PRO A 368 -9.58 -23.28 -20.49
CA PRO A 368 -8.86 -23.32 -21.77
C PRO A 368 -7.44 -23.89 -21.62
N PHE A 369 -7.02 -24.25 -20.40
CA PHE A 369 -5.67 -24.68 -20.06
C PHE A 369 -5.65 -26.07 -19.47
N GLU A 370 -4.56 -26.80 -19.70
CA GLU A 370 -4.25 -28.05 -19.00
C GLU A 370 -3.24 -27.75 -17.87
N GLY A 371 -3.50 -28.24 -16.65
CA GLY A 371 -2.61 -27.97 -15.52
C GLY A 371 -3.18 -28.42 -14.18
N GLU A 372 -2.44 -28.13 -13.12
CA GLU A 372 -2.79 -28.41 -11.74
C GLU A 372 -3.54 -27.23 -11.12
N VAL A 373 -4.63 -27.50 -10.41
CA VAL A 373 -5.35 -26.48 -9.62
C VAL A 373 -4.52 -26.14 -8.39
N ILE A 374 -4.04 -24.90 -8.36
CA ILE A 374 -3.25 -24.39 -7.23
C ILE A 374 -4.17 -23.85 -6.14
N ARG A 375 -5.16 -23.06 -6.53
CA ARG A 375 -6.07 -22.40 -5.59
C ARG A 375 -7.37 -21.99 -6.25
N TRP A 376 -8.47 -22.09 -5.48
CA TRP A 376 -9.71 -21.40 -5.80
C TRP A 376 -9.61 -19.93 -5.41
N LEU A 377 -9.91 -19.03 -6.35
CA LEU A 377 -9.91 -17.57 -6.15
C LEU A 377 -11.31 -17.05 -5.83
N SER A 378 -12.35 -17.84 -6.15
CA SER A 378 -13.73 -17.58 -5.75
C SER A 378 -14.33 -18.81 -5.06
N VAL A 379 -15.19 -18.58 -4.08
CA VAL A 379 -15.79 -19.64 -3.26
C VAL A 379 -17.19 -20.05 -3.74
N ALA A 380 -17.62 -21.25 -3.37
CA ALA A 380 -18.96 -21.73 -3.69
C ALA A 380 -20.05 -20.80 -3.12
N GLY A 381 -20.99 -20.38 -3.97
CA GLY A 381 -22.07 -19.46 -3.59
C GLY A 381 -21.71 -17.97 -3.69
N GLU A 382 -20.47 -17.63 -4.03
CA GLU A 382 -20.03 -16.25 -4.23
C GLU A 382 -20.68 -15.64 -5.47
N ARG A 383 -21.06 -14.37 -5.38
CA ARG A 383 -21.53 -13.61 -6.53
C ARG A 383 -20.33 -13.02 -7.25
N VAL A 384 -20.06 -13.50 -8.45
CA VAL A 384 -18.95 -13.08 -9.30
C VAL A 384 -19.42 -12.23 -10.46
N GLN A 385 -18.50 -11.41 -10.99
CA GLN A 385 -18.72 -10.60 -12.18
C GLN A 385 -18.03 -11.25 -13.40
N GLU A 386 -18.42 -10.84 -14.61
CA GLU A 386 -17.72 -11.20 -15.83
C GLU A 386 -16.26 -10.75 -15.76
N GLY A 387 -15.34 -11.66 -16.10
CA GLY A 387 -13.89 -11.42 -16.00
C GLY A 387 -13.29 -11.67 -14.62
N GLN A 388 -14.10 -11.88 -13.57
CA GLN A 388 -13.57 -12.13 -12.23
C GLN A 388 -12.82 -13.47 -12.17
N PRO A 389 -11.64 -13.53 -11.53
CA PRO A 389 -10.86 -14.75 -11.35
C PRO A 389 -11.61 -15.81 -10.53
N LEU A 390 -11.63 -17.05 -11.02
CA LEU A 390 -12.32 -18.17 -10.36
C LEU A 390 -11.35 -19.23 -9.82
N VAL A 391 -10.33 -19.59 -10.60
CA VAL A 391 -9.37 -20.61 -10.22
C VAL A 391 -7.99 -20.31 -10.80
N TRP A 392 -6.97 -20.61 -10.04
CA TRP A 392 -5.58 -20.48 -10.42
C TRP A 392 -4.99 -21.85 -10.77
N LEU A 393 -4.39 -21.96 -11.96
CA LEU A 393 -3.81 -23.18 -12.50
C LEU A 393 -2.31 -23.02 -12.72
N ARG A 394 -1.54 -24.08 -12.41
CA ARG A 394 -0.16 -24.24 -12.83
C ARG A 394 -0.13 -25.09 -14.10
N VAL A 395 0.25 -24.49 -15.23
CA VAL A 395 0.24 -25.11 -16.54
C VAL A 395 1.63 -25.63 -16.90
N SER A 396 1.75 -26.91 -17.25
CA SER A 396 2.97 -27.48 -17.78
C SER A 396 3.13 -27.05 -19.23
N GLY A 397 4.20 -26.31 -19.56
CA GLY A 397 4.41 -25.83 -20.93
C GLY A 397 4.66 -26.97 -21.90
N GLU A 398 3.83 -27.09 -22.96
CA GLU A 398 4.17 -27.89 -24.13
C GLU A 398 5.35 -27.28 -24.87
N ARG A 399 6.33 -28.12 -25.17
CA ARG A 399 7.36 -27.80 -26.15
C ARG A 399 6.72 -27.63 -27.54
N ARG A 400 6.86 -26.49 -28.17
CA ARG A 400 6.84 -26.35 -29.61
C ARG A 400 8.26 -26.29 -30.16
#